data_b4c2b7fbab473d36a2bf7ef6ba87f665
#
_entry.id   b4c2b7fbab473d36a2bf7ef6ba87f665
#
_cell.length_a   1.000
_cell.length_b   1.000
_cell.length_c   1.000
_cell.angle_alpha   90.00
_cell.angle_beta   90.00
_cell.angle_gamma   90.00
#
_symmetry.space_group_name_H-M   'P 1'
#
loop_
_entity.id
_entity.type
_entity.pdbx_description
1 polymer ?
#
loop_
_entity_poly.entity_id
_entity_poly.type
_entity_poly.pdbx_seq_one_letter_code
_entity_poly.pdbx_strand_id
1 'polypeptide(L)'
;IVMSVFKIRVQITMTVSIISAAVLCSAIQKFTATNILGIAAAGFHAQSSQVAALLDGGGIASMLRSIAIIIVSSTYAGIFSGTGMLGEIRERIQALSRMISAFGAVLVTSAMASVISCNQTLAIMLTHQLCRNTENDRQRLALYIEDTAIVLPALIPWSIAASVPLDSIGAPISGLLAASFLYILPFYSMLKAVKENKHEKMPL
;
A
#
# COMPACT_ATOMS: atom_id res chain seq x y z
N ILE A 1 -2.43 20.00 0.99
CA ILE A 1 -1.55 20.23 2.18
C ILE A 1 -2.34 20.91 3.29
N VAL A 2 -2.98 22.07 3.08
CA VAL A 2 -3.72 22.80 4.12
C VAL A 2 -4.78 21.94 4.79
N MET A 3 -5.62 21.24 4.01
CA MET A 3 -6.68 20.37 4.53
C MET A 3 -6.15 19.16 5.30
N SER A 4 -4.96 18.66 4.98
CA SER A 4 -4.31 17.58 5.74
C SER A 4 -3.90 18.00 7.14
N VAL A 5 -3.50 19.27 7.33
CA VAL A 5 -3.17 19.83 8.65
C VAL A 5 -4.40 19.83 9.57
N PHE A 6 -5.59 20.04 9.02
CA PHE A 6 -6.86 19.99 9.76
C PHE A 6 -7.40 18.57 9.99
N LYS A 7 -6.61 17.51 9.71
CA LYS A 7 -7.00 16.09 9.89
C LYS A 7 -8.30 15.71 9.15
N ILE A 8 -8.62 16.39 8.06
CA ILE A 8 -9.79 16.09 7.24
C ILE A 8 -9.55 14.76 6.50
N ARG A 9 -10.60 13.96 6.34
CA ARG A 9 -10.51 12.67 5.64
C ARG A 9 -9.92 12.85 4.24
N VAL A 10 -8.94 12.02 3.89
CA VAL A 10 -8.21 12.08 2.61
C VAL A 10 -9.16 12.11 1.41
N GLN A 11 -10.25 11.34 1.45
CA GLN A 11 -11.27 11.32 0.39
C GLN A 11 -11.87 12.71 0.11
N ILE A 12 -12.21 13.45 1.18
CA ILE A 12 -12.78 14.81 1.07
C ILE A 12 -11.71 15.76 0.50
N THR A 13 -10.47 15.66 0.98
CA THR A 13 -9.35 16.48 0.50
C THR A 13 -9.10 16.24 -0.99
N MET A 14 -9.10 14.99 -1.46
CA MET A 14 -8.94 14.67 -2.86
C MET A 14 -10.11 15.19 -3.70
N THR A 15 -11.35 15.02 -3.25
CA THR A 15 -12.54 15.50 -3.97
C THR A 15 -12.52 17.01 -4.11
N VAL A 16 -12.20 17.74 -3.04
CA VAL A 16 -12.08 19.21 -3.09
C VAL A 16 -10.95 19.64 -4.04
N SER A 17 -9.82 18.94 -4.02
CA SER A 17 -8.69 19.21 -4.93
C SER A 17 -9.10 19.05 -6.41
N ILE A 18 -9.81 17.96 -6.73
CA ILE A 18 -10.31 17.70 -8.09
C ILE A 18 -11.29 18.79 -8.53
N ILE A 19 -12.25 19.15 -7.67
CA ILE A 19 -13.21 20.23 -7.97
C ILE A 19 -12.50 21.56 -8.15
N SER A 20 -11.56 21.90 -7.28
CA SER A 20 -10.78 23.13 -7.39
C SER A 20 -9.96 23.18 -8.68
N ALA A 21 -9.33 22.07 -9.07
CA ALA A 21 -8.60 21.96 -10.33
C ALA A 21 -9.54 22.16 -11.54
N ALA A 22 -10.72 21.55 -11.54
CA ALA A 22 -11.71 21.69 -12.61
C ALA A 22 -12.20 23.14 -12.74
N VAL A 23 -12.45 23.84 -11.62
CA VAL A 23 -12.82 25.25 -11.60
C VAL A 23 -11.69 26.13 -12.15
N LEU A 24 -10.45 25.88 -11.75
CA LEU A 24 -9.29 26.63 -12.25
C LEU A 24 -9.07 26.41 -13.76
N CYS A 25 -9.20 25.17 -14.23
CA CYS A 25 -9.12 24.85 -15.67
C CYS A 25 -10.20 25.59 -16.46
N SER A 26 -11.44 25.65 -15.95
CA SER A 26 -12.55 26.38 -16.59
C SER A 26 -12.30 27.90 -16.57
N ALA A 27 -11.88 28.45 -15.43
CA ALA A 27 -11.74 29.90 -15.25
C ALA A 27 -10.50 30.49 -15.96
N ILE A 28 -9.35 29.80 -15.89
CA ILE A 28 -8.07 30.32 -16.39
C ILE A 28 -7.80 29.83 -17.82
N GLN A 29 -7.99 28.54 -18.08
CA GLN A 29 -7.66 27.91 -19.36
C GLN A 29 -8.85 27.92 -20.33
N LYS A 30 -10.04 28.39 -19.89
CA LYS A 30 -11.26 28.43 -20.66
C LYS A 30 -11.67 27.08 -21.29
N PHE A 31 -11.30 25.98 -20.63
CA PHE A 31 -11.71 24.66 -21.07
C PHE A 31 -13.22 24.47 -20.88
N THR A 32 -13.86 23.93 -21.92
CA THR A 32 -15.26 23.56 -21.85
C THR A 32 -15.44 22.34 -20.92
N ALA A 33 -16.61 22.23 -20.29
CA ALA A 33 -16.91 21.09 -19.41
C ALA A 33 -16.68 19.72 -20.10
N THR A 34 -16.97 19.62 -21.41
CA THR A 34 -16.70 18.41 -22.20
C THR A 34 -15.21 18.09 -22.29
N ASN A 35 -14.34 19.09 -22.42
CA ASN A 35 -12.91 18.91 -22.47
C ASN A 35 -12.38 18.43 -21.08
N ILE A 36 -12.87 19.02 -20.00
CA ILE A 36 -12.50 18.63 -18.63
C ILE A 36 -12.91 17.17 -18.36
N LEU A 37 -14.12 16.77 -18.77
CA LEU A 37 -14.59 15.39 -18.65
C LEU A 37 -13.78 14.43 -19.55
N GLY A 38 -13.41 14.86 -20.74
CA GLY A 38 -12.54 14.09 -21.64
C GLY A 38 -11.17 13.84 -21.03
N ILE A 39 -10.54 14.88 -20.46
CA ILE A 39 -9.25 14.77 -19.74
C ILE A 39 -9.39 13.88 -18.51
N ALA A 40 -10.46 14.01 -17.75
CA ALA A 40 -10.70 13.15 -16.58
C ALA A 40 -10.88 11.68 -16.97
N ALA A 41 -11.46 11.39 -18.11
CA ALA A 41 -11.67 10.02 -18.58
C ALA A 41 -10.43 9.42 -19.26
N ALA A 42 -9.90 10.11 -20.28
CA ALA A 42 -8.84 9.61 -21.16
C ALA A 42 -7.42 10.03 -20.75
N GLY A 43 -7.30 11.05 -19.90
CA GLY A 43 -6.02 11.65 -19.53
C GLY A 43 -5.74 12.95 -20.30
N PHE A 44 -4.71 13.65 -19.85
CA PHE A 44 -4.22 14.85 -20.51
C PHE A 44 -3.17 14.50 -21.57
N HIS A 45 -3.26 15.12 -22.74
CA HIS A 45 -2.28 15.01 -23.82
C HIS A 45 -1.81 16.41 -24.21
N ALA A 46 -0.51 16.64 -24.01
CA ALA A 46 0.11 17.92 -24.34
C ALA A 46 0.30 18.04 -25.86
N GLN A 47 0.08 19.23 -26.41
CA GLN A 47 0.28 19.51 -27.85
C GLN A 47 1.76 19.57 -28.25
N SER A 48 2.67 19.80 -27.30
CA SER A 48 4.10 19.89 -27.52
C SER A 48 4.81 18.61 -27.11
N SER A 49 5.58 18.00 -28.00
CA SER A 49 6.31 16.76 -27.76
C SER A 49 7.33 16.85 -26.63
N GLN A 50 7.88 18.03 -26.35
CA GLN A 50 8.83 18.27 -25.27
C GLN A 50 8.16 18.26 -23.90
N VAL A 51 6.90 18.67 -23.82
CA VAL A 51 6.12 18.76 -22.59
C VAL A 51 5.29 17.47 -22.40
N ALA A 52 4.96 16.78 -23.47
CA ALA A 52 4.23 15.53 -23.46
C ALA A 52 4.88 14.48 -22.57
N ALA A 53 6.21 14.33 -22.65
CA ALA A 53 6.96 13.40 -21.84
C ALA A 53 6.83 13.62 -20.31
N LEU A 54 6.45 14.83 -19.89
CA LEU A 54 6.30 15.21 -18.47
C LEU A 54 4.84 15.31 -18.03
N LEU A 55 3.92 15.68 -18.93
CA LEU A 55 2.55 16.01 -18.58
C LEU A 55 1.51 15.04 -19.15
N ASP A 56 1.86 14.24 -20.14
CA ASP A 56 0.93 13.25 -20.70
C ASP A 56 0.65 12.15 -19.70
N GLY A 57 -0.63 11.84 -19.55
CA GLY A 57 -1.06 10.74 -18.70
C GLY A 57 -2.28 11.06 -17.85
N GLY A 58 -2.49 10.25 -16.83
CA GLY A 58 -3.65 10.35 -15.95
C GLY A 58 -4.93 9.83 -16.60
N GLY A 59 -6.07 10.30 -16.07
CA GLY A 59 -7.40 9.84 -16.49
C GLY A 59 -7.77 8.47 -15.91
N ILE A 60 -9.08 8.21 -15.87
CA ILE A 60 -9.63 6.94 -15.35
C ILE A 60 -9.17 5.76 -16.21
N ALA A 61 -9.01 5.96 -17.52
CA ALA A 61 -8.60 4.91 -18.44
C ALA A 61 -7.23 4.32 -18.10
N SER A 62 -6.26 5.14 -17.66
CA SER A 62 -4.94 4.67 -17.26
C SER A 62 -5.00 3.79 -16.00
N MET A 63 -6.01 3.95 -15.15
CA MET A 63 -6.20 3.22 -13.90
C MET A 63 -7.00 1.92 -14.06
N LEU A 64 -7.57 1.64 -15.24
CA LEU A 64 -8.41 0.45 -15.47
C LEU A 64 -7.67 -0.85 -15.14
N ARG A 65 -6.40 -0.95 -15.50
CA ARG A 65 -5.56 -2.12 -15.18
C ARG A 65 -5.45 -2.30 -13.66
N SER A 66 -5.16 -1.23 -12.93
CA SER A 66 -5.03 -1.26 -11.47
C SER A 66 -6.36 -1.59 -10.80
N ILE A 67 -7.47 -1.02 -11.29
CA ILE A 67 -8.83 -1.32 -10.80
C ILE A 67 -9.16 -2.79 -11.02
N ALA A 68 -8.88 -3.34 -12.20
CA ALA A 68 -9.11 -4.75 -12.49
C ALA A 68 -8.33 -5.67 -11.55
N ILE A 69 -7.05 -5.36 -11.29
CA ILE A 69 -6.22 -6.12 -10.34
C ILE A 69 -6.82 -6.04 -8.93
N ILE A 70 -7.27 -4.86 -8.49
CA ILE A 70 -7.89 -4.68 -7.16
C ILE A 70 -9.17 -5.52 -7.04
N ILE A 71 -10.04 -5.49 -8.05
CA ILE A 71 -11.28 -6.27 -8.04
C ILE A 71 -10.99 -7.76 -7.94
N VAL A 72 -10.11 -8.28 -8.79
CA VAL A 72 -9.71 -9.69 -8.78
C VAL A 72 -9.08 -10.08 -7.45
N SER A 73 -8.13 -9.27 -6.94
CA SER A 73 -7.48 -9.52 -5.66
C SER A 73 -8.45 -9.49 -4.49
N SER A 74 -9.45 -8.60 -4.51
CA SER A 74 -10.47 -8.52 -3.45
C SER A 74 -11.34 -9.77 -3.38
N THR A 75 -11.54 -10.44 -4.52
CA THR A 75 -12.28 -11.72 -4.57
C THR A 75 -11.56 -12.80 -3.77
N TYR A 76 -10.22 -12.85 -3.84
CA TYR A 76 -9.44 -13.79 -3.03
C TYR A 76 -9.61 -13.57 -1.53
N ALA A 77 -9.66 -12.31 -1.08
CA ALA A 77 -9.89 -12.00 0.33
C ALA A 77 -11.24 -12.55 0.83
N GLY A 78 -12.28 -12.45 0.00
CA GLY A 78 -13.60 -13.02 0.28
C GLY A 78 -13.57 -14.53 0.39
N ILE A 79 -12.89 -15.21 -0.54
CA ILE A 79 -12.73 -16.68 -0.54
C ILE A 79 -11.99 -17.14 0.72
N PHE A 80 -10.84 -16.53 1.04
CA PHE A 80 -10.07 -16.89 2.22
C PHE A 80 -10.85 -16.71 3.52
N SER A 81 -11.63 -15.64 3.63
CA SER A 81 -12.47 -15.39 4.81
C SER A 81 -13.64 -16.36 4.91
N GLY A 82 -14.24 -16.76 3.77
CA GLY A 82 -15.44 -17.61 3.72
C GLY A 82 -15.17 -19.10 3.88
N THR A 83 -13.97 -19.57 3.49
CA THR A 83 -13.62 -21.00 3.50
C THR A 83 -13.07 -21.50 4.84
N GLY A 84 -12.83 -20.61 5.81
CA GLY A 84 -12.22 -20.97 7.09
C GLY A 84 -10.74 -21.34 7.03
N MET A 85 -10.11 -21.33 5.86
CA MET A 85 -8.68 -21.63 5.67
C MET A 85 -7.76 -20.75 6.53
N LEU A 86 -8.20 -19.55 6.87
CA LEU A 86 -7.46 -18.65 7.75
C LEU A 86 -7.29 -19.19 9.18
N GLY A 87 -8.15 -20.11 9.62
CA GLY A 87 -8.08 -20.70 10.95
C GLY A 87 -6.80 -21.53 11.15
N GLU A 88 -6.58 -22.50 10.28
CA GLU A 88 -5.40 -23.37 10.34
C GLU A 88 -4.09 -22.59 10.17
N ILE A 89 -4.07 -21.65 9.23
CA ILE A 89 -2.90 -20.78 9.01
C ILE A 89 -2.61 -19.95 10.25
N ARG A 90 -3.64 -19.41 10.91
CA ARG A 90 -3.50 -18.63 12.14
C ARG A 90 -2.87 -19.43 13.26
N GLU A 91 -3.27 -20.69 13.47
CA GLU A 91 -2.69 -21.56 14.49
C GLU A 91 -1.19 -21.80 14.23
N ARG A 92 -0.81 -22.03 12.97
CA ARG A 92 0.60 -22.18 12.57
C ARG A 92 1.41 -20.91 12.81
N ILE A 93 0.85 -19.74 12.49
CA ILE A 93 1.50 -18.45 12.74
C ILE A 93 1.64 -18.19 14.24
N GLN A 94 0.65 -18.55 15.04
CA GLN A 94 0.72 -18.43 16.48
C GLN A 94 1.79 -19.37 17.09
N ALA A 95 1.95 -20.56 16.55
CA ALA A 95 3.06 -21.45 16.92
C ALA A 95 4.41 -20.83 16.52
N LEU A 96 4.51 -20.26 15.32
CA LEU A 96 5.72 -19.58 14.85
C LEU A 96 6.09 -18.39 15.73
N SER A 97 5.12 -17.59 16.19
CA SER A 97 5.37 -16.44 17.07
C SER A 97 5.99 -16.82 18.42
N ARG A 98 5.69 -18.03 18.92
CA ARG A 98 6.31 -18.57 20.13
C ARG A 98 7.76 -19.00 19.90
N MET A 99 8.11 -19.39 18.67
CA MET A 99 9.45 -19.86 18.32
C MET A 99 10.44 -18.72 18.03
N ILE A 100 10.00 -17.71 17.29
CA ILE A 100 10.90 -16.64 16.83
C ILE A 100 10.66 -15.30 17.55
N SER A 101 9.51 -14.73 17.47
CA SER A 101 8.97 -13.55 18.20
C SER A 101 7.64 -13.14 17.56
N ALA A 102 6.85 -12.32 18.24
CA ALA A 102 5.63 -11.76 17.68
C ALA A 102 5.93 -10.95 16.40
N PHE A 103 6.94 -10.07 16.43
CA PHE A 103 7.37 -9.31 15.27
C PHE A 103 7.82 -10.22 14.11
N GLY A 104 8.65 -11.21 14.39
CA GLY A 104 9.12 -12.15 13.36
C GLY A 104 7.99 -12.91 12.68
N ALA A 105 6.98 -13.33 13.44
CA ALA A 105 5.79 -13.97 12.87
C ALA A 105 4.98 -13.00 12.00
N VAL A 106 4.83 -11.74 12.42
CA VAL A 106 4.18 -10.70 11.60
C VAL A 106 4.97 -10.43 10.33
N LEU A 107 6.31 -10.36 10.41
CA LEU A 107 7.19 -10.13 9.25
C LEU A 107 7.06 -11.25 8.20
N VAL A 108 7.14 -12.50 8.62
CA VAL A 108 7.00 -13.65 7.70
C VAL A 108 5.59 -13.67 7.09
N THR A 109 4.57 -13.47 7.91
CA THR A 109 3.18 -13.46 7.44
C THR A 109 2.92 -12.33 6.45
N SER A 110 3.44 -11.12 6.74
CA SER A 110 3.29 -9.97 5.86
C SER A 110 4.04 -10.14 4.54
N ALA A 111 5.21 -10.77 4.55
CA ALA A 111 5.95 -11.10 3.33
C ALA A 111 5.14 -12.07 2.45
N MET A 112 4.62 -13.14 3.03
CA MET A 112 3.76 -14.10 2.30
C MET A 112 2.47 -13.43 1.79
N ALA A 113 1.81 -12.66 2.64
CA ALA A 113 0.60 -11.94 2.27
C ALA A 113 0.87 -10.93 1.13
N SER A 114 2.00 -10.24 1.15
CA SER A 114 2.40 -9.27 0.11
C SER A 114 2.63 -9.93 -1.24
N VAL A 115 3.27 -11.10 -1.26
CA VAL A 115 3.50 -11.87 -2.49
C VAL A 115 2.18 -12.32 -3.14
N ILE A 116 1.22 -12.77 -2.31
CA ILE A 116 -0.05 -13.33 -2.77
C ILE A 116 -1.05 -12.23 -3.15
N SER A 117 -1.09 -11.13 -2.40
CA SER A 117 -2.18 -10.16 -2.49
C SER A 117 -2.12 -9.21 -3.68
N CYS A 118 -0.98 -9.05 -4.34
CA CYS A 118 -0.75 -8.10 -5.43
C CYS A 118 -1.11 -6.63 -5.12
N ASN A 119 -1.65 -6.34 -3.95
CA ASN A 119 -1.93 -4.98 -3.48
C ASN A 119 -1.73 -4.84 -1.96
N GLN A 120 -1.35 -3.65 -1.55
CA GLN A 120 -1.00 -3.34 -0.17
C GLN A 120 -2.18 -3.48 0.80
N THR A 121 -3.37 -3.04 0.40
CA THR A 121 -4.56 -3.06 1.28
C THR A 121 -4.92 -4.49 1.67
N LEU A 122 -4.91 -5.42 0.71
CA LEU A 122 -5.18 -6.82 0.97
C LEU A 122 -4.06 -7.46 1.82
N ALA A 123 -2.80 -7.12 1.57
CA ALA A 123 -1.67 -7.58 2.38
C ALA A 123 -1.83 -7.19 3.86
N ILE A 124 -2.19 -5.93 4.13
CA ILE A 124 -2.45 -5.44 5.48
C ILE A 124 -3.62 -6.18 6.12
N MET A 125 -4.74 -6.33 5.40
CA MET A 125 -5.92 -7.02 5.91
C MET A 125 -5.63 -8.48 6.27
N LEU A 126 -4.98 -9.21 5.38
CA LEU A 126 -4.60 -10.61 5.62
C LEU A 126 -3.63 -10.74 6.79
N THR A 127 -2.59 -9.90 6.84
CA THR A 127 -1.63 -9.89 7.93
C THR A 127 -2.32 -9.61 9.26
N HIS A 128 -3.18 -8.61 9.33
CA HIS A 128 -3.94 -8.31 10.54
C HIS A 128 -4.85 -9.47 10.97
N GLN A 129 -5.58 -10.08 10.03
CA GLN A 129 -6.47 -11.20 10.33
C GLN A 129 -5.72 -12.43 10.83
N LEU A 130 -4.55 -12.70 10.26
CA LEU A 130 -3.73 -13.86 10.62
C LEU A 130 -2.95 -13.65 11.93
N CYS A 131 -2.45 -12.44 12.17
CA CYS A 131 -1.57 -12.12 13.30
C CYS A 131 -2.28 -11.49 14.50
N ARG A 132 -3.60 -11.30 14.47
CA ARG A 132 -4.33 -10.59 15.55
C ARG A 132 -4.17 -11.22 16.94
N ASN A 133 -3.76 -12.47 17.04
CA ASN A 133 -3.57 -13.20 18.29
C ASN A 133 -2.07 -13.45 18.60
N THR A 134 -1.14 -12.89 17.83
CA THR A 134 0.30 -13.04 18.07
C THR A 134 0.85 -12.04 19.07
N GLU A 135 0.15 -10.92 19.26
CA GLU A 135 0.49 -9.86 20.20
C GLU A 135 -0.78 -9.41 20.94
N ASN A 136 -0.67 -9.27 22.27
CA ASN A 136 -1.78 -8.85 23.11
C ASN A 136 -2.03 -7.34 23.05
N ASP A 137 -0.97 -6.57 22.87
CA ASP A 137 -1.04 -5.13 22.72
C ASP A 137 -1.41 -4.76 21.27
N ARG A 138 -2.60 -4.22 21.08
CA ARG A 138 -3.11 -3.79 19.77
C ARG A 138 -2.29 -2.67 19.16
N GLN A 139 -1.72 -1.79 19.96
CA GLN A 139 -0.88 -0.68 19.46
C GLN A 139 0.45 -1.24 18.94
N ARG A 140 1.05 -2.18 19.67
CA ARG A 140 2.27 -2.87 19.27
C ARG A 140 2.06 -3.68 17.98
N LEU A 141 0.93 -4.40 17.88
CA LEU A 141 0.56 -5.11 16.65
C LEU A 141 0.39 -4.15 15.46
N ALA A 142 -0.24 -3.00 15.67
CA ALA A 142 -0.40 -2.00 14.61
C ALA A 142 0.94 -1.48 14.11
N LEU A 143 1.90 -1.19 15.00
CA LEU A 143 3.26 -0.80 14.65
C LEU A 143 4.00 -1.91 13.88
N TYR A 144 3.84 -3.17 14.29
CA TYR A 144 4.46 -4.30 13.57
C TYR A 144 3.91 -4.43 12.14
N ILE A 145 2.62 -4.22 11.95
CA ILE A 145 1.98 -4.23 10.63
C ILE A 145 2.43 -3.02 9.79
N GLU A 146 2.56 -1.84 10.41
CA GLU A 146 3.07 -0.63 9.77
C GLU A 146 4.49 -0.84 9.24
N ASP A 147 5.37 -1.38 10.06
CA ASP A 147 6.78 -1.59 9.71
C ASP A 147 6.98 -2.77 8.73
N THR A 148 5.97 -3.58 8.46
CA THR A 148 6.06 -4.76 7.60
C THR A 148 5.06 -4.75 6.45
N ALA A 149 3.76 -4.94 6.71
CA ALA A 149 2.73 -5.14 5.68
C ALA A 149 2.44 -3.88 4.85
N ILE A 150 2.80 -2.69 5.35
CA ILE A 150 2.72 -1.44 4.58
C ILE A 150 3.92 -1.30 3.63
N VAL A 151 5.09 -1.76 4.05
CA VAL A 151 6.35 -1.52 3.34
C VAL A 151 6.66 -2.61 2.33
N LEU A 152 6.50 -3.89 2.72
CA LEU A 152 6.88 -5.04 1.91
C LEU A 152 6.18 -5.14 0.54
N PRO A 153 4.88 -4.80 0.39
CA PRO A 153 4.23 -4.84 -0.92
C PRO A 153 4.91 -3.96 -1.97
N ALA A 154 5.55 -2.86 -1.55
CA ALA A 154 6.27 -1.98 -2.45
C ALA A 154 7.59 -2.58 -2.98
N LEU A 155 8.07 -3.68 -2.39
CA LEU A 155 9.22 -4.45 -2.90
C LEU A 155 8.81 -5.55 -3.89
N ILE A 156 7.53 -5.86 -4.02
CA ILE A 156 7.04 -6.93 -4.87
C ILE A 156 6.78 -6.37 -6.28
N PRO A 157 7.52 -6.82 -7.32
CA PRO A 157 7.46 -6.22 -8.66
C PRO A 157 6.08 -6.21 -9.32
N TRP A 158 5.25 -7.20 -9.02
CA TRP A 158 3.88 -7.31 -9.55
C TRP A 158 2.83 -6.66 -8.66
N SER A 159 3.22 -6.11 -7.52
CA SER A 159 2.32 -5.35 -6.66
C SER A 159 2.04 -3.97 -7.24
N ILE A 160 0.79 -3.50 -7.09
CA ILE A 160 0.40 -2.13 -7.47
C ILE A 160 1.23 -1.10 -6.71
N ALA A 161 1.61 -1.40 -5.46
CA ALA A 161 2.43 -0.51 -4.63
C ALA A 161 3.84 -0.28 -5.20
N ALA A 162 4.38 -1.23 -5.98
CA ALA A 162 5.65 -1.10 -6.68
C ALA A 162 5.45 -0.58 -8.11
N SER A 163 4.55 -1.19 -8.89
CA SER A 163 4.41 -0.93 -10.31
C SER A 163 3.94 0.49 -10.62
N VAL A 164 2.95 1.00 -9.90
CA VAL A 164 2.40 2.34 -10.17
C VAL A 164 3.43 3.46 -9.98
N PRO A 165 4.21 3.53 -8.88
CA PRO A 165 5.27 4.53 -8.76
C PRO A 165 6.35 4.39 -9.82
N LEU A 166 6.81 3.16 -10.12
CA LEU A 166 7.83 2.93 -11.14
C LEU A 166 7.37 3.36 -12.53
N ASP A 167 6.16 2.96 -12.91
CA ASP A 167 5.55 3.34 -14.19
C ASP A 167 5.37 4.85 -14.30
N SER A 168 4.98 5.52 -13.21
CA SER A 168 4.77 6.98 -13.18
C SER A 168 6.03 7.80 -13.41
N ILE A 169 7.20 7.27 -13.01
CA ILE A 169 8.50 7.95 -13.19
C ILE A 169 9.33 7.34 -14.32
N GLY A 170 8.78 6.34 -15.04
CA GLY A 170 9.51 5.64 -16.10
C GLY A 170 10.73 4.85 -15.61
N ALA A 171 10.74 4.44 -14.33
CA ALA A 171 11.87 3.71 -13.75
C ALA A 171 11.77 2.20 -14.02
N PRO A 172 12.90 1.52 -14.26
CA PRO A 172 12.90 0.07 -14.40
C PRO A 172 12.65 -0.62 -13.04
N ILE A 173 12.20 -1.88 -13.08
CA ILE A 173 11.97 -2.73 -11.89
C ILE A 173 13.22 -2.83 -11.00
N SER A 174 14.41 -2.78 -11.58
CA SER A 174 15.68 -2.75 -10.84
C SER A 174 15.80 -1.55 -9.91
N GLY A 175 15.03 -0.47 -10.11
CA GLY A 175 14.94 0.67 -9.20
C GLY A 175 14.47 0.28 -7.80
N LEU A 176 13.73 -0.84 -7.64
CA LEU A 176 13.34 -1.37 -6.33
C LEU A 176 14.55 -1.73 -5.46
N LEU A 177 15.67 -2.13 -6.07
CA LEU A 177 16.90 -2.42 -5.33
C LEU A 177 17.51 -1.17 -4.69
N ALA A 178 17.28 0.00 -5.26
CA ALA A 178 17.70 1.28 -4.69
C ALA A 178 16.78 1.83 -3.60
N ALA A 179 15.60 1.24 -3.41
CA ALA A 179 14.62 1.65 -2.41
C ALA A 179 15.01 1.19 -0.99
N SER A 180 16.16 1.65 -0.51
CA SER A 180 16.80 1.22 0.73
C SER A 180 15.91 1.35 1.97
N PHE A 181 15.05 2.36 2.02
CA PHE A 181 14.09 2.52 3.12
C PHE A 181 13.19 1.29 3.32
N LEU A 182 12.76 0.67 2.23
CA LEU A 182 11.85 -0.49 2.27
C LEU A 182 12.50 -1.74 2.87
N TYR A 183 13.82 -1.84 2.86
CA TYR A 183 14.57 -2.94 3.48
C TYR A 183 15.01 -2.57 4.89
N ILE A 184 15.49 -1.33 5.08
CA ILE A 184 16.07 -0.88 6.35
C ILE A 184 15.01 -0.85 7.45
N LEU A 185 13.78 -0.39 7.15
CA LEU A 185 12.74 -0.24 8.14
C LEU A 185 12.33 -1.58 8.79
N PRO A 186 11.94 -2.64 8.04
CA PRO A 186 11.62 -3.94 8.63
C PRO A 186 12.81 -4.56 9.37
N PHE A 187 14.03 -4.39 8.85
CA PHE A 187 15.23 -4.90 9.48
C PHE A 187 15.54 -4.21 10.81
N TYR A 188 15.44 -2.89 10.85
CA TYR A 188 15.62 -2.09 12.07
C TYR A 188 14.58 -2.48 13.14
N SER A 189 13.31 -2.58 12.75
CA SER A 189 12.22 -2.95 13.66
C SER A 189 12.37 -4.38 14.18
N MET A 190 12.89 -5.29 13.35
CA MET A 190 13.26 -6.63 13.79
C MET A 190 14.35 -6.61 14.88
N LEU A 191 15.41 -5.85 14.68
CA LEU A 191 16.48 -5.72 15.68
C LEU A 191 15.96 -5.12 17.00
N LYS A 192 15.09 -4.11 16.89
CA LYS A 192 14.44 -3.48 18.05
C LYS A 192 13.57 -4.49 18.81
N ALA A 193 12.71 -5.24 18.12
CA ALA A 193 11.85 -6.25 18.74
C ALA A 193 12.63 -7.37 19.42
N VAL A 194 13.75 -7.81 18.85
CA VAL A 194 14.64 -8.80 19.48
C VAL A 194 15.26 -8.26 20.75
N LYS A 195 15.68 -6.99 20.77
CA LYS A 195 16.25 -6.34 21.94
C LYS A 195 15.23 -6.18 23.08
N GLU A 196 14.02 -5.77 22.77
CA GLU A 196 12.92 -5.63 23.74
C GLU A 196 12.54 -6.97 24.36
N ASN A 197 12.38 -8.03 23.57
CA ASN A 197 12.12 -9.39 24.06
C ASN A 197 13.22 -9.92 24.99
N LYS A 198 14.47 -9.51 24.78
CA LYS A 198 15.58 -9.92 25.65
C LYS A 198 15.52 -9.23 27.01
N HIS A 199 15.08 -7.97 27.06
CA HIS A 199 14.89 -7.24 28.32
C HIS A 199 13.69 -7.74 29.13
N GLU A 200 12.61 -8.14 28.47
CA GLU A 200 11.40 -8.63 29.13
C GLU A 200 11.56 -10.06 29.73
N LYS A 201 12.53 -10.83 29.22
CA LYS A 201 12.86 -12.18 29.70
C LYS A 201 13.94 -12.21 30.81
N MET A 202 14.45 -11.06 31.24
CA MET A 202 15.43 -10.95 32.32
C MET A 202 14.72 -10.31 33.53
N PRO A 203 14.07 -11.13 34.40
CA PRO A 203 13.57 -10.63 35.68
C PRO A 203 14.77 -10.30 36.58
N LEU A 204 14.70 -9.18 37.27
CA LEU A 204 15.58 -8.76 38.34
C LEU A 204 15.52 -9.77 39.48
#